data_1d77733b16b1b7c050b09bad160895f3
#
_entry.id   1d77733b16b1b7c050b09bad160895f3
#
_cell.length_a   1.000
_cell.length_b   1.000
_cell.length_c   1.000
_cell.angle_alpha   90.00
_cell.angle_beta   90.00
_cell.angle_gamma   90.00
#
_symmetry.space_group_name_H-M   'P 1'
#
loop_
_entity.id
_entity.type
_entity.pdbx_description
1 polymer ?
#
loop_
_entity_poly.entity_id
_entity_poly.type
_entity_poly.pdbx_seq_one_letter_code
_entity_poly.pdbx_strand_id
1 'polypeptide(L)'
;IGNDGYRGEYAEGAHFSVNKNSSDEKKEAASRLINFWVNSEQSMEIFQTDQGVPANSDMAEYVKGLVDETQGKVIDYVLATMPVVSEATYAPVGASEIQTLFEDAAGAVQFGQITAEDGAKQFYEQAQSILGK
;
A
#
# COMPACT_ATOMS: atom_id res chain seq x y z
N ILE A 1 1.72 -9.02 -15.73
CA ILE A 1 2.13 -10.37 -15.34
C ILE A 1 3.40 -10.68 -16.13
N GLY A 2 4.54 -10.81 -15.42
CA GLY A 2 5.84 -11.07 -16.06
C GLY A 2 5.86 -12.43 -16.75
N ASN A 3 6.57 -12.53 -17.87
CA ASN A 3 6.68 -13.75 -18.65
C ASN A 3 7.66 -14.80 -18.08
N ASP A 4 8.36 -14.45 -17.00
CA ASP A 4 9.46 -15.22 -16.39
C ASP A 4 9.07 -15.90 -15.07
N GLY A 5 7.77 -15.95 -14.75
CA GLY A 5 7.24 -16.46 -13.50
C GLY A 5 7.26 -15.46 -12.33
N TYR A 6 7.88 -14.31 -12.50
CA TYR A 6 7.74 -13.17 -11.58
C TYR A 6 6.39 -12.51 -11.80
N ARG A 7 5.59 -12.40 -10.75
CA ARG A 7 4.25 -11.84 -10.84
C ARG A 7 4.22 -10.32 -10.64
N GLY A 8 5.31 -9.73 -10.20
CA GLY A 8 5.47 -8.27 -10.13
C GLY A 8 4.69 -7.56 -9.02
N GLU A 9 3.84 -8.28 -8.29
CA GLU A 9 3.09 -7.75 -7.17
C GLU A 9 3.87 -7.91 -5.87
N TYR A 10 3.73 -6.95 -4.98
CA TYR A 10 4.11 -7.06 -3.58
C TYR A 10 2.93 -6.62 -2.70
N ALA A 11 2.85 -7.16 -1.50
CA ALA A 11 1.84 -6.76 -0.55
C ALA A 11 2.39 -5.67 0.36
N GLU A 12 1.70 -4.56 0.41
CA GLU A 12 1.92 -3.49 1.37
C GLU A 12 0.61 -3.21 2.09
N GLY A 13 0.67 -2.95 3.40
CA GLY A 13 -0.51 -2.71 4.21
C GLY A 13 -0.25 -1.64 5.25
N ALA A 14 -1.31 -0.93 5.62
CA ALA A 14 -1.29 -0.07 6.80
C ALA A 14 -1.18 -0.93 8.07
N HIS A 15 -0.38 -0.47 9.04
CA HIS A 15 -0.12 -1.19 10.26
C HIS A 15 -0.48 -0.36 11.50
N PHE A 16 -1.15 -0.98 12.45
CA PHE A 16 -1.26 -0.45 13.79
C PHE A 16 -0.05 -0.91 14.62
N SER A 17 0.53 0.02 15.38
CA SER A 17 1.65 -0.29 16.27
C SER A 17 1.34 0.15 17.70
N VAL A 18 1.69 -0.69 18.65
CA VAL A 18 1.56 -0.37 20.08
C VAL A 18 2.94 -0.05 20.62
N ASN A 19 3.10 1.12 21.26
CA ASN A 19 4.37 1.53 21.85
C ASN A 19 4.77 0.54 22.97
N LYS A 20 5.92 -0.09 22.82
CA LYS A 20 6.44 -1.08 23.79
C LYS A 20 6.61 -0.54 25.21
N ASN A 21 6.81 0.78 25.36
CA ASN A 21 7.00 1.45 26.63
C ASN A 21 5.69 1.91 27.30
N SER A 22 4.52 1.64 26.68
CA SER A 22 3.23 1.91 27.29
C SER A 22 2.99 0.99 28.50
N SER A 23 2.15 1.43 29.44
CA SER A 23 1.70 0.56 30.54
C SER A 23 0.90 -0.63 29.99
N ASP A 24 0.82 -1.72 30.76
CA ASP A 24 0.13 -2.93 30.34
C ASP A 24 -1.36 -2.68 30.09
N GLU A 25 -2.01 -1.83 30.90
CA GLU A 25 -3.40 -1.40 30.68
C GLU A 25 -3.58 -0.71 29.30
N LYS A 26 -2.66 0.18 28.93
CA LYS A 26 -2.69 0.86 27.62
C LYS A 26 -2.44 -0.11 26.48
N LYS A 27 -1.52 -1.05 26.65
CA LYS A 27 -1.27 -2.10 25.66
C LYS A 27 -2.49 -2.99 25.47
N GLU A 28 -3.16 -3.38 26.58
CA GLU A 28 -4.37 -4.18 26.52
C GLU A 28 -5.50 -3.42 25.81
N ALA A 29 -5.74 -2.15 26.16
CA ALA A 29 -6.74 -1.33 25.50
C ALA A 29 -6.47 -1.16 23.99
N ALA A 30 -5.20 -0.89 23.62
CA ALA A 30 -4.80 -0.80 22.21
C ALA A 30 -4.98 -2.13 21.47
N SER A 31 -4.63 -3.24 22.08
CA SER A 31 -4.82 -4.57 21.48
C SER A 31 -6.30 -4.91 21.27
N ARG A 32 -7.16 -4.53 22.20
CA ARG A 32 -8.62 -4.69 22.06
C ARG A 32 -9.16 -3.84 20.89
N LEU A 33 -8.69 -2.59 20.76
CA LEU A 33 -9.06 -1.71 19.65
C LEU A 33 -8.61 -2.29 18.32
N ILE A 34 -7.36 -2.74 18.22
CA ILE A 34 -6.82 -3.34 16.99
C ILE A 34 -7.60 -4.61 16.63
N ASN A 35 -7.88 -5.47 17.63
CA ASN A 35 -8.66 -6.67 17.39
C ASN A 35 -10.09 -6.36 16.90
N PHE A 36 -10.75 -5.37 17.49
CA PHE A 36 -12.05 -4.89 17.04
C PHE A 36 -11.96 -4.39 15.59
N TRP A 37 -10.96 -3.56 15.29
CA TRP A 37 -10.78 -2.98 13.96
C TRP A 37 -10.57 -4.05 12.88
N VAL A 38 -9.77 -5.07 13.15
CA VAL A 38 -9.35 -6.07 12.15
C VAL A 38 -10.36 -7.22 12.03
N ASN A 39 -11.07 -7.56 13.10
CA ASN A 39 -11.81 -8.81 13.19
C ASN A 39 -13.32 -8.64 13.49
N SER A 40 -13.82 -7.42 13.53
CA SER A 40 -15.24 -7.17 13.85
C SER A 40 -16.06 -6.85 12.60
N GLU A 41 -17.14 -7.57 12.36
CA GLU A 41 -18.13 -7.25 11.33
C GLU A 41 -18.63 -5.80 11.46
N GLN A 42 -18.86 -5.33 12.70
CA GLN A 42 -19.30 -3.96 12.96
C GLN A 42 -18.25 -2.92 12.48
N SER A 43 -16.97 -3.21 12.62
CA SER A 43 -15.91 -2.37 12.05
C SER A 43 -15.95 -2.38 10.51
N MET A 44 -16.16 -3.55 9.93
CA MET A 44 -16.26 -3.70 8.48
C MET A 44 -17.49 -3.00 7.88
N GLU A 45 -18.61 -3.00 8.58
CA GLU A 45 -19.81 -2.24 8.16
C GLU A 45 -19.55 -0.74 8.09
N ILE A 46 -18.70 -0.21 8.98
CA ILE A 46 -18.38 1.21 9.04
C ILE A 46 -17.33 1.59 7.98
N PHE A 47 -16.23 0.85 7.92
CA PHE A 47 -15.06 1.24 7.14
C PHE A 47 -14.97 0.58 5.76
N GLN A 48 -15.60 -0.58 5.59
CA GLN A 48 -15.58 -1.35 4.33
C GLN A 48 -14.16 -1.45 3.74
N THR A 49 -13.93 -0.80 2.59
CA THR A 49 -12.64 -0.75 1.91
C THR A 49 -11.94 0.61 2.00
N ASP A 50 -12.39 1.52 2.84
CA ASP A 50 -11.81 2.88 2.96
C ASP A 50 -10.33 2.87 3.34
N GLN A 51 -9.89 1.84 4.06
CA GLN A 51 -8.49 1.63 4.46
C GLN A 51 -7.81 0.50 3.66
N GLY A 52 -8.36 0.17 2.49
CA GLY A 52 -7.94 -0.96 1.67
C GLY A 52 -8.69 -2.25 1.98
N VAL A 53 -8.31 -3.33 1.30
CA VAL A 53 -8.93 -4.65 1.53
C VAL A 53 -8.53 -5.16 2.91
N PRO A 54 -9.49 -5.63 3.74
CA PRO A 54 -9.19 -6.15 5.07
C PRO A 54 -8.12 -7.24 5.06
N ALA A 55 -7.15 -7.16 5.99
CA ALA A 55 -6.08 -8.14 6.11
C ALA A 55 -6.56 -9.52 6.60
N ASN A 56 -7.69 -9.56 7.31
CA ASN A 56 -8.36 -10.82 7.66
C ASN A 56 -9.22 -11.26 6.47
N SER A 57 -8.93 -12.47 5.93
CA SER A 57 -9.62 -13.00 4.76
C SER A 57 -11.13 -13.20 4.97
N ASP A 58 -11.54 -13.61 6.17
CA ASP A 58 -12.96 -13.79 6.48
C ASP A 58 -13.69 -12.44 6.48
N MET A 59 -13.03 -11.39 6.99
CA MET A 59 -13.55 -10.04 6.95
C MET A 59 -13.53 -9.45 5.54
N ALA A 60 -12.55 -9.77 4.72
CA ALA A 60 -12.53 -9.39 3.31
C ALA A 60 -13.71 -10.00 2.53
N GLU A 61 -14.01 -11.28 2.75
CA GLU A 61 -15.20 -11.92 2.17
C GLU A 61 -16.51 -11.33 2.71
N TYR A 62 -16.58 -10.98 4.01
CA TYR A 62 -17.72 -10.30 4.58
C TYR A 62 -17.97 -8.95 3.93
N VAL A 63 -16.93 -8.12 3.82
CA VAL A 63 -17.00 -6.79 3.18
C VAL A 63 -17.42 -6.87 1.72
N LYS A 64 -17.03 -7.91 1.00
CA LYS A 64 -17.46 -8.13 -0.38
C LYS A 64 -18.99 -8.18 -0.54
N GLY A 65 -19.71 -8.61 0.47
CA GLY A 65 -21.18 -8.57 0.50
C GLY A 65 -21.78 -7.19 0.76
N LEU A 66 -20.98 -6.21 1.18
CA LEU A 66 -21.42 -4.86 1.55
C LEU A 66 -21.10 -3.79 0.49
N VAL A 67 -20.18 -4.08 -0.43
CA VAL A 67 -19.67 -3.14 -1.41
C VAL A 67 -20.24 -3.36 -2.81
N ASP A 68 -20.02 -2.43 -3.71
CA ASP A 68 -20.44 -2.57 -5.11
C ASP A 68 -19.61 -3.61 -5.90
N GLU A 69 -20.06 -3.94 -7.10
CA GLU A 69 -19.41 -4.95 -7.97
C GLU A 69 -17.95 -4.61 -8.28
N THR A 70 -17.60 -3.32 -8.44
CA THR A 70 -16.24 -2.89 -8.76
C THR A 70 -15.31 -3.14 -7.58
N GLN A 71 -15.73 -2.75 -6.38
CA GLN A 71 -14.99 -3.01 -5.14
C GLN A 71 -14.89 -4.51 -4.85
N GLY A 72 -15.95 -5.26 -5.10
CA GLY A 72 -15.94 -6.73 -5.00
C GLY A 72 -14.86 -7.37 -5.88
N LYS A 73 -14.68 -6.90 -7.11
CA LYS A 73 -13.60 -7.35 -8.02
C LYS A 73 -12.20 -7.00 -7.50
N VAL A 74 -12.04 -5.85 -6.85
CA VAL A 74 -10.76 -5.47 -6.21
C VAL A 74 -10.44 -6.43 -5.07
N ILE A 75 -11.43 -6.75 -4.22
CA ILE A 75 -11.25 -7.73 -3.13
C ILE A 75 -10.86 -9.10 -3.70
N ASP A 76 -11.56 -9.60 -4.72
CA ASP A 76 -11.24 -10.87 -5.38
C ASP A 76 -9.81 -10.90 -5.92
N TYR A 77 -9.39 -9.81 -6.57
CA TYR A 77 -8.03 -9.68 -7.08
C TYR A 77 -6.99 -9.76 -5.96
N VAL A 78 -7.19 -9.01 -4.89
CA VAL A 78 -6.26 -9.02 -3.74
C VAL A 78 -6.18 -10.40 -3.11
N LEU A 79 -7.32 -11.04 -2.83
CA LEU A 79 -7.36 -12.38 -2.25
C LEU A 79 -6.69 -13.43 -3.16
N ALA A 80 -6.85 -13.31 -4.48
CA ALA A 80 -6.21 -14.21 -5.45
C ALA A 80 -4.70 -13.99 -5.57
N THR A 81 -4.21 -12.76 -5.34
CA THR A 81 -2.78 -12.43 -5.47
C THR A 81 -1.99 -12.66 -4.19
N MET A 82 -2.60 -12.54 -3.01
CA MET A 82 -1.93 -12.70 -1.71
C MET A 82 -1.06 -13.97 -1.58
N PRO A 83 -1.49 -15.16 -2.06
CA PRO A 83 -0.66 -16.36 -1.98
C PRO A 83 0.61 -16.34 -2.84
N VAL A 84 0.73 -15.37 -3.75
CA VAL A 84 1.79 -15.33 -4.78
C VAL A 84 2.56 -14.01 -4.82
N VAL A 85 2.24 -13.08 -3.92
CA VAL A 85 3.01 -11.84 -3.79
C VAL A 85 4.38 -12.12 -3.18
N SER A 86 5.36 -11.32 -3.55
CA SER A 86 6.68 -11.32 -2.90
C SER A 86 6.67 -10.42 -1.66
N GLU A 87 7.57 -10.69 -0.72
CA GLU A 87 7.80 -9.79 0.40
C GLU A 87 8.30 -8.44 -0.13
N ALA A 88 7.70 -7.36 0.39
CA ALA A 88 8.19 -6.02 0.13
C ALA A 88 9.54 -5.82 0.84
N THR A 89 10.53 -5.38 0.11
CA THR A 89 11.81 -4.96 0.70
C THR A 89 11.70 -3.54 1.25
N TYR A 90 12.44 -3.26 2.32
CA TYR A 90 12.53 -1.88 2.79
C TYR A 90 13.06 -0.97 1.69
N ALA A 91 12.45 0.20 1.57
CA ALA A 91 12.90 1.21 0.63
C ALA A 91 14.33 1.65 0.98
N PRO A 92 15.21 1.81 -0.02
CA PRO A 92 16.58 2.27 0.22
C PRO A 92 16.61 3.71 0.74
N VAL A 93 17.74 4.11 1.33
CA VAL A 93 17.98 5.51 1.68
C VAL A 93 17.85 6.36 0.42
N GLY A 94 17.13 7.48 0.51
CA GLY A 94 16.84 8.35 -0.63
C GLY A 94 15.54 8.05 -1.39
N ALA A 95 14.83 6.96 -1.06
CA ALA A 95 13.59 6.59 -1.76
C ALA A 95 12.51 7.69 -1.74
N SER A 96 12.32 8.36 -0.60
CA SER A 96 11.33 9.44 -0.49
C SER A 96 11.71 10.67 -1.33
N GLU A 97 13.01 10.96 -1.44
CA GLU A 97 13.53 12.02 -2.30
C GLU A 97 13.31 11.69 -3.78
N ILE A 98 13.56 10.43 -4.17
CA ILE A 98 13.31 9.94 -5.54
C ILE A 98 11.81 10.00 -5.87
N GLN A 99 10.93 9.68 -4.92
CA GLN A 99 9.50 9.80 -5.12
C GLN A 99 9.11 11.25 -5.41
N THR A 100 9.59 12.21 -4.61
CA THR A 100 9.34 13.64 -4.83
C THR A 100 9.85 14.09 -6.22
N LEU A 101 11.05 13.67 -6.61
CA LEU A 101 11.58 13.96 -7.94
C LEU A 101 10.69 13.43 -9.07
N PHE A 102 10.13 12.24 -8.90
CA PHE A 102 9.20 11.67 -9.87
C PHE A 102 7.92 12.50 -9.97
N GLU A 103 7.34 12.86 -8.83
CA GLU A 103 6.13 13.69 -8.76
C GLU A 103 6.34 15.06 -9.40
N ASP A 104 7.49 15.71 -9.14
CA ASP A 104 7.85 16.99 -9.73
C ASP A 104 8.05 16.89 -11.26
N ALA A 105 8.77 15.89 -11.72
CA ALA A 105 8.98 15.64 -13.15
C ALA A 105 7.67 15.33 -13.87
N ALA A 106 6.83 14.47 -13.29
CA ALA A 106 5.51 14.15 -13.82
C ALA A 106 4.59 15.38 -13.88
N GLY A 107 4.60 16.21 -12.84
CA GLY A 107 3.87 17.47 -12.80
C GLY A 107 4.32 18.43 -13.89
N ALA A 108 5.64 18.61 -14.06
CA ALA A 108 6.20 19.48 -15.11
C ALA A 108 5.78 19.02 -16.53
N VAL A 109 5.75 17.71 -16.78
CA VAL A 109 5.26 17.14 -18.04
C VAL A 109 3.76 17.37 -18.20
N GLN A 110 2.98 17.11 -17.14
CA GLN A 110 1.53 17.25 -17.17
C GLN A 110 1.08 18.68 -17.47
N PHE A 111 1.81 19.67 -16.95
CA PHE A 111 1.56 21.09 -17.21
C PHE A 111 2.24 21.63 -18.47
N GLY A 112 2.88 20.77 -19.27
CA GLY A 112 3.50 21.15 -20.54
C GLY A 112 4.77 22.01 -20.40
N GLN A 113 5.42 22.00 -19.23
CA GLN A 113 6.65 22.77 -18.97
C GLN A 113 7.87 22.13 -19.61
N ILE A 114 7.89 20.79 -19.67
CA ILE A 114 8.94 19.98 -20.30
C ILE A 114 8.32 18.85 -21.11
N THR A 115 9.09 18.25 -22.01
CA THR A 115 8.66 17.05 -22.73
C THR A 115 8.71 15.81 -21.82
N ALA A 116 7.95 14.76 -22.14
CA ALA A 116 8.01 13.51 -21.39
C ALA A 116 9.43 12.88 -21.45
N GLU A 117 10.12 13.02 -22.58
CA GLU A 117 11.48 12.54 -22.77
C GLU A 117 12.47 13.27 -21.86
N ASP A 118 12.41 14.62 -21.82
CA ASP A 118 13.25 15.42 -20.94
C ASP A 118 12.95 15.15 -19.46
N GLY A 119 11.67 15.01 -19.09
CA GLY A 119 11.27 14.68 -17.73
C GLY A 119 11.82 13.34 -17.27
N ALA A 120 11.70 12.30 -18.11
CA ALA A 120 12.25 10.98 -17.80
C ALA A 120 13.78 11.00 -17.67
N LYS A 121 14.47 11.74 -18.54
CA LYS A 121 15.94 11.87 -18.49
C LYS A 121 16.39 12.58 -17.22
N GLN A 122 15.79 13.72 -16.89
CA GLN A 122 16.12 14.48 -15.68
C GLN A 122 15.87 13.66 -14.41
N PHE A 123 14.72 12.99 -14.33
CA PHE A 123 14.40 12.10 -13.23
C PHE A 123 15.46 11.00 -13.07
N TYR A 124 15.83 10.31 -14.15
CA TYR A 124 16.79 9.21 -14.13
C TYR A 124 18.16 9.66 -13.64
N GLU A 125 18.69 10.77 -14.18
CA GLU A 125 20.02 11.31 -13.81
C GLU A 125 20.06 11.72 -12.32
N GLN A 126 19.02 12.36 -11.83
CA GLN A 126 18.93 12.78 -10.43
C GLN A 126 18.75 11.58 -9.48
N ALA A 127 17.89 10.61 -9.83
CA ALA A 127 17.70 9.40 -9.06
C ALA A 127 19.00 8.57 -8.93
N GLN A 128 19.78 8.47 -10.01
CA GLN A 128 21.10 7.83 -9.96
C GLN A 128 22.06 8.55 -9.00
N SER A 129 22.07 9.88 -9.02
CA SER A 129 22.91 10.66 -8.11
C SER A 129 22.55 10.42 -6.64
N ILE A 130 21.26 10.33 -6.32
CA ILE A 130 20.77 10.07 -4.94
C ILE A 130 21.17 8.64 -4.50
N LEU A 131 21.06 7.67 -5.39
CA LEU A 131 21.44 6.28 -5.10
C LEU A 131 22.94 6.03 -5.08
N GLY A 132 23.76 7.04 -5.37
CA GLY A 132 25.22 6.92 -5.39
C GLY A 132 25.75 6.04 -6.53
N LYS A 133 25.08 6.06 -7.68
CA LYS A 133 25.42 5.25 -8.87
C LYS A 133 25.88 6.12 -10.01
#